data_efb473a844784d6413fbe27fee5675d9
#
_entry.id   efb473a844784d6413fbe27fee5675d9
#
_cell.length_a   1.000
_cell.length_b   1.000
_cell.length_c   1.000
_cell.angle_alpha   90.00
_cell.angle_beta   90.00
_cell.angle_gamma   90.00
#
_symmetry.space_group_name_H-M   'P 1'
#
loop_
_entity.id
_entity.type
_entity.pdbx_description
1 polymer ?
#
loop_
_entity_poly.entity_id
_entity_poly.type
_entity_poly.pdbx_seq_one_letter_code
_entity_poly.pdbx_strand_id
1 'polypeptide(L)'
;MRKLCLILFVLFVSSASAFAQGSYQKPPKDIMDVLNAPATPATLISPARDKILIAEPLRYPPISELAQPMLRLAGLRINPNNTAQHRTQYFVKLTLQNISDGKQMPVNLPPNAQMISPSWSADGRYIAAGNLTPSAVELWIIETATGKANKIKNALINTAFGGYSWMPDQKSLIVNLVPKSRGAAPGYQNVTPNEPSIQETAGKAGAVQTFQDLLKNPNDERLFEYYATSQLAIVGVDGKIREIGQPAIFDEPQNSPDGQHILVTKIQRPFSYLFPVNRFPRQVEIWDLNGKVVHKMASLPLQDQIPVEGVPTGPRSIGWIPTENATLIWVEALDGGNPKEKVPFRDKMLKLAAPFNSQPVEIVKTEHRSQGRQFGAANGLMLFFDYNRDTRRRRIFSLDYRNPGTPQLISDLNVADRYNDLGQPVSKRLPNGFTVIHQNGDEIFLTGTGATRQGDRPFLRRMNLKTKETQEIFRSGDDEYESFVALMSDDGSQFISRAETVTAPPNLFLNDTIKRIAPRPLTNFADPTPQLRGIKKQLVQYKRADGVDLSFT
;
A
#
# COMPACT_ATOMS: atom_id res chain seq x y z
N MET A 1 54.79 -16.09 52.00
CA MET A 1 53.89 -14.89 52.08
C MET A 1 53.71 -14.18 50.74
N ARG A 2 54.74 -13.79 49.98
CA ARG A 2 54.54 -13.09 48.69
C ARG A 2 53.75 -13.87 47.62
N LYS A 3 53.89 -15.18 47.52
CA LYS A 3 53.11 -16.02 46.56
C LYS A 3 51.63 -16.20 46.96
N LEU A 4 51.36 -16.20 48.30
CA LEU A 4 49.97 -16.26 48.79
C LEU A 4 49.20 -14.96 48.60
N CYS A 5 49.87 -13.82 48.75
CA CYS A 5 49.27 -12.52 48.43
C CYS A 5 48.97 -12.33 46.94
N LEU A 6 49.82 -12.88 46.04
CA LEU A 6 49.59 -12.80 44.61
C LEU A 6 48.36 -13.62 44.16
N ILE A 7 48.18 -14.80 44.74
CA ILE A 7 47.03 -15.68 44.48
C ILE A 7 45.73 -15.06 45.01
N LEU A 8 45.75 -14.44 46.20
CA LEU A 8 44.61 -13.73 46.74
C LEU A 8 44.25 -12.48 45.92
N PHE A 9 45.26 -11.75 45.41
CA PHE A 9 45.02 -10.58 44.53
C PHE A 9 44.43 -10.97 43.19
N VAL A 10 44.88 -12.08 42.56
CA VAL A 10 44.32 -12.61 41.31
C VAL A 10 42.90 -13.13 41.50
N LEU A 11 42.58 -13.79 42.64
CA LEU A 11 41.24 -14.22 42.99
C LEU A 11 40.27 -13.02 43.26
N PHE A 12 40.79 -11.92 43.80
CA PHE A 12 39.99 -10.71 44.07
C PHE A 12 39.70 -9.93 42.77
N VAL A 13 40.64 -9.90 41.83
CA VAL A 13 40.48 -9.26 40.51
C VAL A 13 39.53 -10.07 39.61
N SER A 14 39.58 -11.40 39.68
CA SER A 14 38.66 -12.27 38.91
C SER A 14 37.22 -12.26 39.46
N SER A 15 37.00 -12.02 40.77
CA SER A 15 35.67 -11.84 41.32
C SER A 15 35.07 -10.47 41.05
N ALA A 16 35.88 -9.41 40.84
CA ALA A 16 35.37 -8.09 40.44
C ALA A 16 34.85 -8.06 38.99
N SER A 17 35.33 -8.95 38.12
CA SER A 17 34.85 -9.03 36.73
C SER A 17 33.47 -9.73 36.58
N ALA A 18 32.98 -10.43 37.61
CA ALA A 18 31.70 -11.14 37.57
C ALA A 18 30.49 -10.24 37.87
N PHE A 19 30.69 -8.99 38.31
CA PHE A 19 29.59 -8.06 38.62
C PHE A 19 29.35 -7.02 37.53
N ALA A 20 29.99 -7.11 36.38
CA ALA A 20 29.85 -6.14 35.28
C ALA A 20 28.71 -6.49 34.31
N GLN A 21 27.89 -7.48 34.59
CA GLN A 21 26.59 -7.62 33.94
C GLN A 21 25.56 -6.82 34.75
N GLY A 22 25.63 -5.52 34.65
CA GLY A 22 24.54 -4.67 35.08
C GLY A 22 23.29 -5.07 34.29
N SER A 23 22.38 -5.82 34.91
CA SER A 23 21.06 -6.04 34.33
C SER A 23 20.47 -4.67 34.03
N TYR A 24 20.01 -4.48 32.78
CA TYR A 24 19.30 -3.25 32.41
C TYR A 24 18.22 -2.99 33.47
N GLN A 25 18.26 -1.80 34.06
CA GLN A 25 17.24 -1.39 35.02
C GLN A 25 15.91 -1.28 34.27
N LYS A 26 14.88 -1.93 34.83
CA LYS A 26 13.52 -1.77 34.30
C LYS A 26 13.03 -0.35 34.56
N PRO A 27 12.39 0.32 33.60
CA PRO A 27 11.75 1.60 33.83
C PRO A 27 10.69 1.50 34.96
N PRO A 28 10.29 2.63 35.57
CA PRO A 28 9.14 2.67 36.47
C PRO A 28 7.90 2.01 35.89
N LYS A 29 7.03 1.51 36.75
CA LYS A 29 5.84 0.74 36.37
C LYS A 29 4.97 1.47 35.32
N ASP A 30 4.70 2.75 35.53
CA ASP A 30 3.84 3.54 34.64
C ASP A 30 4.43 3.64 33.21
N ILE A 31 5.75 3.75 33.10
CA ILE A 31 6.44 3.73 31.79
C ILE A 31 6.34 2.33 31.17
N MET A 32 6.52 1.27 31.97
CA MET A 32 6.38 -0.10 31.47
C MET A 32 4.95 -0.39 31.01
N ASP A 33 3.94 0.09 31.74
CA ASP A 33 2.54 -0.08 31.38
C ASP A 33 2.23 0.62 30.04
N VAL A 34 2.76 1.82 29.80
CA VAL A 34 2.62 2.53 28.53
C VAL A 34 3.36 1.81 27.40
N LEU A 35 4.58 1.32 27.64
CA LEU A 35 5.35 0.59 26.64
C LEU A 35 4.67 -0.73 26.24
N ASN A 36 4.08 -1.44 27.21
CA ASN A 36 3.41 -2.73 27.00
C ASN A 36 1.93 -2.59 26.65
N ALA A 37 1.38 -1.38 26.60
CA ALA A 37 -0.02 -1.15 26.26
C ALA A 37 -0.33 -1.74 24.87
N PRO A 38 -1.49 -2.40 24.67
CA PRO A 38 -1.87 -2.94 23.36
C PRO A 38 -2.02 -1.80 22.36
N ALA A 39 -1.77 -2.09 21.08
CA ALA A 39 -2.09 -1.15 20.01
C ALA A 39 -3.62 -1.06 19.82
N THR A 40 -4.11 0.12 19.44
CA THR A 40 -5.51 0.26 19.04
C THR A 40 -5.79 -0.64 17.84
N PRO A 41 -6.90 -1.42 17.85
CA PRO A 41 -7.26 -2.28 16.74
C PRO A 41 -7.46 -1.50 15.43
N ALA A 42 -7.03 -2.08 14.32
CA ALA A 42 -7.37 -1.58 12.99
C ALA A 42 -8.82 -1.97 12.65
N THR A 43 -9.50 -1.12 11.89
CA THR A 43 -10.88 -1.33 11.47
C THR A 43 -10.99 -1.24 9.95
N LEU A 44 -11.62 -2.25 9.32
CA LEU A 44 -11.85 -2.29 7.88
C LEU A 44 -13.35 -2.47 7.63
N ILE A 45 -13.97 -1.45 7.01
CA ILE A 45 -15.39 -1.51 6.67
C ILE A 45 -15.60 -2.45 5.48
N SER A 46 -16.62 -3.31 5.55
CA SER A 46 -16.98 -4.18 4.42
C SER A 46 -17.44 -3.35 3.22
N PRO A 47 -17.13 -3.76 1.98
CA PRO A 47 -17.65 -3.08 0.80
C PRO A 47 -19.19 -3.10 0.71
N ALA A 48 -19.84 -4.10 1.31
CA ALA A 48 -21.29 -4.18 1.46
C ALA A 48 -21.86 -3.20 2.50
N ARG A 49 -21.00 -2.49 3.27
CA ARG A 49 -21.37 -1.49 4.30
C ARG A 49 -22.22 -2.06 5.44
N ASP A 50 -22.11 -3.36 5.71
CA ASP A 50 -22.90 -4.09 6.72
C ASP A 50 -22.06 -4.52 7.93
N LYS A 51 -20.74 -4.64 7.76
CA LYS A 51 -19.81 -5.17 8.78
C LYS A 51 -18.54 -4.35 8.92
N ILE A 52 -17.91 -4.48 10.07
CA ILE A 52 -16.55 -4.00 10.38
C ILE A 52 -15.70 -5.22 10.71
N LEU A 53 -14.54 -5.34 10.07
CA LEU A 53 -13.49 -6.23 10.54
C LEU A 53 -12.62 -5.44 11.53
N ILE A 54 -12.60 -5.88 12.78
CA ILE A 54 -11.73 -5.37 13.84
C ILE A 54 -10.52 -6.30 13.89
N ALA A 55 -9.33 -5.76 13.64
CA ALA A 55 -8.09 -6.53 13.57
C ALA A 55 -7.11 -6.03 14.63
N GLU A 56 -6.74 -6.90 15.57
CA GLU A 56 -5.84 -6.57 16.68
C GLU A 56 -4.39 -6.84 16.28
N PRO A 57 -3.54 -5.80 16.08
CA PRO A 57 -2.15 -5.99 15.71
C PRO A 57 -1.29 -6.35 16.93
N LEU A 58 -0.21 -7.09 16.72
CA LEU A 58 0.85 -7.20 17.71
C LEU A 58 1.68 -5.91 17.69
N ARG A 59 1.74 -5.19 18.82
CA ARG A 59 2.45 -3.90 18.90
C ARG A 59 3.96 -4.06 18.75
N TYR A 60 4.53 -5.01 19.49
CA TYR A 60 5.97 -5.28 19.47
C TYR A 60 6.22 -6.77 19.26
N PRO A 61 6.83 -7.15 18.14
CA PRO A 61 7.23 -8.53 17.94
C PRO A 61 8.31 -8.94 18.94
N PRO A 62 8.39 -10.22 19.33
CA PRO A 62 9.41 -10.71 20.23
C PRO A 62 10.82 -10.64 19.60
N ILE A 63 11.85 -10.59 20.43
CA ILE A 63 13.26 -10.52 19.97
C ILE A 63 13.60 -11.71 19.05
N SER A 64 13.06 -12.91 19.31
CA SER A 64 13.25 -14.08 18.48
C SER A 64 12.76 -13.88 17.04
N GLU A 65 11.71 -13.08 16.83
CA GLU A 65 11.21 -12.73 15.50
C GLU A 65 12.08 -11.64 14.86
N LEU A 66 12.49 -10.64 15.64
CA LEU A 66 13.39 -9.58 15.17
C LEU A 66 14.79 -10.12 14.77
N ALA A 67 15.22 -11.22 15.38
CA ALA A 67 16.48 -11.88 15.13
C ALA A 67 16.43 -12.88 13.96
N GLN A 68 15.29 -13.07 13.31
CA GLN A 68 15.20 -13.96 12.15
C GLN A 68 16.10 -13.49 11.00
N PRO A 69 16.62 -14.41 10.19
CA PRO A 69 17.49 -14.07 9.08
C PRO A 69 16.77 -13.19 8.07
N MET A 70 17.50 -12.25 7.48
CA MET A 70 17.01 -11.33 6.49
C MET A 70 17.95 -11.26 5.30
N LEU A 71 17.43 -11.57 4.12
CA LEU A 71 18.11 -11.35 2.85
C LEU A 71 17.77 -9.96 2.32
N ARG A 72 18.78 -9.26 1.80
CA ARG A 72 18.67 -7.94 1.17
C ARG A 72 19.00 -8.10 -0.30
N LEU A 73 17.96 -8.15 -1.14
CA LEU A 73 18.06 -8.54 -2.53
C LEU A 73 17.29 -7.57 -3.42
N ALA A 74 18.00 -6.83 -4.25
CA ALA A 74 17.43 -5.91 -5.24
C ALA A 74 16.43 -4.87 -4.65
N GLY A 75 16.69 -4.38 -3.44
CA GLY A 75 15.81 -3.45 -2.73
C GLY A 75 14.73 -4.12 -1.88
N LEU A 76 14.63 -5.44 -1.91
CA LEU A 76 13.71 -6.22 -1.09
C LEU A 76 14.40 -6.74 0.18
N ARG A 77 13.61 -6.88 1.25
CA ARG A 77 14.01 -7.56 2.49
C ARG A 77 13.16 -8.80 2.67
N ILE A 78 13.74 -9.96 2.52
CA ILE A 78 13.02 -11.23 2.51
C ILE A 78 13.46 -12.08 3.70
N ASN A 79 12.50 -12.68 4.40
CA ASN A 79 12.78 -13.74 5.35
C ASN A 79 12.95 -15.07 4.58
N PRO A 80 14.16 -15.66 4.55
CA PRO A 80 14.40 -16.86 3.78
C PRO A 80 13.64 -18.09 4.29
N ASN A 81 13.19 -18.11 5.53
CA ASN A 81 12.50 -19.25 6.12
C ASN A 81 11.09 -19.42 5.55
N ASN A 82 10.38 -18.31 5.29
CA ASN A 82 8.97 -18.35 4.89
C ASN A 82 8.64 -17.58 3.61
N THR A 83 9.65 -16.98 2.97
CA THR A 83 9.49 -16.21 1.71
C THR A 83 8.61 -14.95 1.87
N ALA A 84 8.37 -14.50 3.09
CA ALA A 84 7.67 -13.25 3.36
C ALA A 84 8.62 -12.05 3.34
N GLN A 85 8.06 -10.87 3.20
CA GLN A 85 8.80 -9.66 3.51
C GLN A 85 9.22 -9.69 4.99
N HIS A 86 10.45 -9.34 5.28
CA HIS A 86 10.97 -9.34 6.64
C HIS A 86 10.31 -8.25 7.47
N ARG A 87 9.86 -8.58 8.69
CA ARG A 87 9.13 -7.71 9.62
C ARG A 87 7.77 -7.24 9.07
N THR A 88 7.04 -8.14 8.44
CA THR A 88 5.64 -7.88 8.06
C THR A 88 4.79 -7.66 9.31
N GLN A 89 4.04 -6.57 9.35
CA GLN A 89 3.04 -6.34 10.38
C GLN A 89 1.90 -7.35 10.27
N TYR A 90 1.44 -7.90 11.39
CA TYR A 90 0.36 -8.89 11.40
C TYR A 90 -0.64 -8.67 12.52
N PHE A 91 -1.78 -9.29 12.39
CA PHE A 91 -2.87 -9.28 13.36
C PHE A 91 -2.95 -10.64 14.05
N VAL A 92 -3.11 -10.61 15.37
CA VAL A 92 -3.20 -11.82 16.21
C VAL A 92 -4.64 -12.25 16.48
N LYS A 93 -5.61 -11.34 16.23
CA LYS A 93 -7.03 -11.60 16.41
C LYS A 93 -7.85 -10.81 15.40
N LEU A 94 -8.89 -11.43 14.88
CA LEU A 94 -9.86 -10.82 13.97
C LEU A 94 -11.27 -11.01 14.56
N THR A 95 -12.07 -9.93 14.53
CA THR A 95 -13.46 -9.95 14.99
C THR A 95 -14.33 -9.27 13.94
N LEU A 96 -15.40 -9.91 13.54
CA LEU A 96 -16.45 -9.33 12.69
C LEU A 96 -17.49 -8.66 13.57
N GLN A 97 -17.90 -7.45 13.23
CA GLN A 97 -18.95 -6.72 13.92
C GLN A 97 -20.00 -6.24 12.93
N ASN A 98 -21.28 -6.50 13.19
CA ASN A 98 -22.36 -5.94 12.39
C ASN A 98 -22.51 -4.44 12.68
N ILE A 99 -22.67 -3.63 11.64
CA ILE A 99 -22.88 -2.18 11.80
C ILE A 99 -24.28 -1.89 12.35
N SER A 100 -25.29 -2.70 12.00
CA SER A 100 -26.68 -2.44 12.39
C SER A 100 -26.94 -2.57 13.90
N ASP A 101 -26.50 -3.66 14.50
CA ASP A 101 -26.81 -4.05 15.88
C ASP A 101 -25.58 -4.10 16.81
N GLY A 102 -24.37 -3.90 16.27
CA GLY A 102 -23.12 -3.96 17.02
C GLY A 102 -22.69 -5.36 17.45
N LYS A 103 -23.42 -6.41 17.05
CA LYS A 103 -23.11 -7.79 17.44
C LYS A 103 -21.75 -8.19 16.88
N GLN A 104 -20.89 -8.67 17.77
CA GLN A 104 -19.54 -9.15 17.47
C GLN A 104 -19.49 -10.67 17.33
N MET A 105 -18.70 -11.12 16.39
CA MET A 105 -18.41 -12.53 16.13
C MET A 105 -16.90 -12.70 15.95
N PRO A 106 -16.21 -13.39 16.85
CA PRO A 106 -14.79 -13.68 16.67
C PRO A 106 -14.58 -14.60 15.45
N VAL A 107 -13.50 -14.35 14.72
CA VAL A 107 -13.06 -15.23 13.64
C VAL A 107 -12.28 -16.41 14.22
N ASN A 108 -12.64 -17.63 13.81
CA ASN A 108 -12.01 -18.86 14.27
C ASN A 108 -10.64 -19.07 13.62
N LEU A 109 -9.63 -18.37 14.11
CA LEU A 109 -8.25 -18.46 13.63
C LEU A 109 -7.51 -19.67 14.26
N PRO A 110 -6.44 -20.18 13.60
CA PRO A 110 -5.60 -21.20 14.21
C PRO A 110 -4.84 -20.65 15.44
N PRO A 111 -4.35 -21.52 16.32
CA PRO A 111 -3.48 -21.09 17.42
C PRO A 111 -2.26 -20.33 16.92
N ASN A 112 -1.87 -19.26 17.61
CA ASN A 112 -0.73 -18.40 17.26
C ASN A 112 -0.81 -17.80 15.85
N ALA A 113 -2.01 -17.51 15.36
CA ALA A 113 -2.22 -16.91 14.05
C ALA A 113 -1.47 -15.57 13.93
N GLN A 114 -0.83 -15.37 12.79
CA GLN A 114 -0.20 -14.11 12.37
C GLN A 114 -0.80 -13.71 11.02
N MET A 115 -1.98 -13.09 11.08
CA MET A 115 -2.76 -12.77 9.87
C MET A 115 -2.23 -11.50 9.21
N ILE A 116 -1.87 -11.59 7.93
CA ILE A 116 -1.37 -10.47 7.13
C ILE A 116 -2.35 -10.13 6.00
N SER A 117 -2.39 -8.85 5.63
CA SER A 117 -3.10 -8.33 4.45
C SER A 117 -4.56 -8.81 4.30
N PRO A 118 -5.42 -8.75 5.34
CA PRO A 118 -6.81 -9.15 5.19
C PRO A 118 -7.50 -8.29 4.12
N SER A 119 -8.17 -8.94 3.17
CA SER A 119 -8.81 -8.30 2.03
C SER A 119 -10.23 -8.82 1.83
N TRP A 120 -11.22 -7.92 1.87
CA TRP A 120 -12.63 -8.23 1.60
C TRP A 120 -12.86 -8.58 0.14
N SER A 121 -13.69 -9.58 -0.14
CA SER A 121 -14.37 -9.68 -1.44
C SER A 121 -15.30 -8.47 -1.63
N ALA A 122 -15.56 -8.05 -2.87
CA ALA A 122 -16.35 -6.83 -3.10
C ALA A 122 -17.82 -6.99 -2.67
N ASP A 123 -18.32 -8.24 -2.62
CA ASP A 123 -19.66 -8.56 -2.13
C ASP A 123 -19.73 -8.71 -0.60
N GLY A 124 -18.61 -8.58 0.11
CA GLY A 124 -18.51 -8.65 1.57
C GLY A 124 -18.68 -10.05 2.17
N ARG A 125 -18.80 -11.11 1.34
CA ARG A 125 -19.05 -12.47 1.84
C ARG A 125 -17.83 -13.19 2.35
N TYR A 126 -16.65 -12.81 1.87
CA TYR A 126 -15.38 -13.43 2.23
C TYR A 126 -14.32 -12.41 2.56
N ILE A 127 -13.35 -12.84 3.37
CA ILE A 127 -12.07 -12.16 3.58
C ILE A 127 -10.97 -13.15 3.25
N ALA A 128 -10.06 -12.78 2.36
CA ALA A 128 -8.82 -13.50 2.15
C ALA A 128 -7.74 -12.91 3.06
N ALA A 129 -6.89 -13.76 3.64
CA ALA A 129 -5.76 -13.33 4.45
C ALA A 129 -4.60 -14.33 4.33
N GLY A 130 -3.36 -13.85 4.44
CA GLY A 130 -2.20 -14.70 4.61
C GLY A 130 -1.99 -15.02 6.10
N ASN A 131 -1.69 -16.27 6.46
CA ASN A 131 -1.21 -16.60 7.80
C ASN A 131 0.31 -16.83 7.74
N LEU A 132 1.05 -15.96 8.40
CA LEU A 132 2.50 -16.02 8.47
C LEU A 132 2.91 -17.11 9.48
N THR A 133 3.60 -18.13 9.00
CA THR A 133 4.15 -19.20 9.82
C THR A 133 5.69 -19.17 9.80
N PRO A 134 6.39 -19.89 10.65
CA PRO A 134 7.85 -19.96 10.61
C PRO A 134 8.44 -20.40 9.26
N SER A 135 7.69 -21.17 8.46
CA SER A 135 8.18 -21.80 7.22
C SER A 135 7.44 -21.42 5.94
N ALA A 136 6.35 -20.65 6.04
CA ALA A 136 5.53 -20.30 4.87
C ALA A 136 4.56 -19.16 5.17
N VAL A 137 3.96 -18.61 4.12
CA VAL A 137 2.72 -17.83 4.20
C VAL A 137 1.58 -18.66 3.60
N GLU A 138 0.59 -18.96 4.40
CA GLU A 138 -0.56 -19.79 4.04
C GLU A 138 -1.74 -18.95 3.62
N LEU A 139 -2.45 -19.31 2.54
CA LEU A 139 -3.70 -18.63 2.17
C LEU A 139 -4.86 -19.16 3.02
N TRP A 140 -5.60 -18.22 3.63
CA TRP A 140 -6.81 -18.48 4.41
C TRP A 140 -7.99 -17.70 3.85
N ILE A 141 -9.17 -18.33 3.84
CA ILE A 141 -10.44 -17.70 3.47
C ILE A 141 -11.36 -17.72 4.69
N ILE A 142 -11.88 -16.55 5.04
CA ILE A 142 -12.80 -16.34 6.16
C ILE A 142 -14.19 -16.09 5.58
N GLU A 143 -15.16 -16.89 5.98
CA GLU A 143 -16.56 -16.70 5.66
C GLU A 143 -17.18 -15.70 6.64
N THR A 144 -17.66 -14.56 6.15
CA THR A 144 -18.08 -13.45 7.02
C THR A 144 -19.43 -13.64 7.68
N ALA A 145 -20.24 -14.59 7.21
CA ALA A 145 -21.52 -14.96 7.81
C ALA A 145 -21.35 -15.80 9.09
N THR A 146 -20.29 -16.60 9.16
CA THR A 146 -20.08 -17.60 10.23
C THR A 146 -18.83 -17.36 11.06
N GLY A 147 -17.91 -16.49 10.61
CA GLY A 147 -16.58 -16.30 11.21
C GLY A 147 -15.64 -17.50 11.03
N LYS A 148 -16.05 -18.49 10.22
CA LYS A 148 -15.22 -19.66 9.95
C LYS A 148 -14.06 -19.31 9.06
N ALA A 149 -12.83 -19.59 9.51
CA ALA A 149 -11.61 -19.43 8.73
C ALA A 149 -11.11 -20.80 8.26
N ASN A 150 -10.85 -20.93 6.97
CA ASN A 150 -10.40 -22.17 6.34
C ASN A 150 -9.07 -21.92 5.63
N LYS A 151 -8.07 -22.75 5.95
CA LYS A 151 -6.81 -22.80 5.20
C LYS A 151 -7.05 -23.42 3.82
N ILE A 152 -6.57 -22.77 2.79
CA ILE A 152 -6.53 -23.37 1.45
C ILE A 152 -5.34 -24.33 1.39
N LYS A 153 -5.64 -25.62 1.27
CA LYS A 153 -4.61 -26.67 1.22
C LYS A 153 -3.68 -26.46 0.01
N ASN A 154 -2.37 -26.56 0.21
CA ASN A 154 -1.34 -26.42 -0.83
C ASN A 154 -1.24 -25.01 -1.46
N ALA A 155 -1.88 -23.99 -0.91
CA ALA A 155 -1.73 -22.59 -1.32
C ALA A 155 -0.72 -21.88 -0.43
N LEU A 156 0.57 -22.06 -0.72
CA LEU A 156 1.68 -21.34 -0.08
C LEU A 156 1.98 -20.09 -0.92
N ILE A 157 1.81 -18.91 -0.31
CA ILE A 157 1.92 -17.64 -1.01
C ILE A 157 3.38 -17.17 -1.02
N ASN A 158 3.84 -16.69 -2.17
CA ASN A 158 5.06 -15.90 -2.27
C ASN A 158 4.69 -14.41 -2.17
N THR A 159 5.09 -13.76 -1.09
CA THR A 159 4.76 -12.35 -0.83
C THR A 159 5.89 -11.38 -1.19
N ALA A 160 6.90 -11.82 -1.94
CA ALA A 160 7.99 -10.94 -2.40
C ALA A 160 7.45 -9.76 -3.25
N PHE A 161 6.45 -10.02 -4.09
CA PHE A 161 5.74 -9.04 -4.92
C PHE A 161 4.21 -9.20 -4.78
N GLY A 162 3.62 -8.60 -3.75
CA GLY A 162 2.21 -8.71 -3.49
C GLY A 162 1.83 -10.03 -2.80
N GLY A 163 1.01 -10.85 -3.40
CA GLY A 163 0.59 -12.13 -2.83
C GLY A 163 -0.68 -12.66 -3.48
N TYR A 164 -1.79 -11.94 -3.32
CA TYR A 164 -3.10 -12.31 -3.90
C TYR A 164 -4.00 -11.10 -4.09
N SER A 165 -4.93 -11.23 -5.03
CA SER A 165 -6.03 -10.28 -5.23
C SER A 165 -7.31 -10.99 -5.66
N TRP A 166 -8.47 -10.45 -5.26
CA TRP A 166 -9.77 -10.98 -5.65
C TRP A 166 -9.99 -10.82 -7.16
N MET A 167 -10.52 -11.87 -7.77
CA MET A 167 -11.02 -11.80 -9.14
C MET A 167 -12.43 -11.17 -9.17
N PRO A 168 -12.86 -10.64 -10.33
CA PRO A 168 -14.16 -10.00 -10.48
C PRO A 168 -15.37 -10.89 -10.12
N ASP A 169 -15.22 -12.20 -10.16
CA ASP A 169 -16.26 -13.17 -9.76
C ASP A 169 -16.54 -13.21 -8.25
N GLN A 170 -15.67 -12.59 -7.44
CA GLN A 170 -15.71 -12.56 -5.97
C GLN A 170 -15.72 -13.97 -5.32
N LYS A 171 -15.33 -15.00 -6.05
CA LYS A 171 -15.26 -16.42 -5.63
C LYS A 171 -13.90 -17.02 -5.83
N SER A 172 -13.01 -16.33 -6.52
CA SER A 172 -11.64 -16.77 -6.76
C SER A 172 -10.66 -15.61 -6.59
N LEU A 173 -9.40 -15.97 -6.42
CA LEU A 173 -8.26 -15.06 -6.30
C LEU A 173 -7.20 -15.42 -7.34
N ILE A 174 -6.52 -14.42 -7.88
CA ILE A 174 -5.23 -14.63 -8.50
C ILE A 174 -4.17 -14.59 -7.40
N VAL A 175 -3.28 -15.59 -7.38
CA VAL A 175 -2.33 -15.80 -6.28
C VAL A 175 -0.93 -16.06 -6.85
N ASN A 176 0.07 -15.42 -6.26
CA ASN A 176 1.47 -15.75 -6.46
C ASN A 176 1.84 -16.90 -5.51
N LEU A 177 1.86 -18.13 -6.00
CA LEU A 177 2.24 -19.30 -5.21
C LEU A 177 3.75 -19.52 -5.23
N VAL A 178 4.28 -20.09 -4.15
CA VAL A 178 5.62 -20.68 -4.17
C VAL A 178 5.60 -21.86 -5.14
N PRO A 179 6.48 -21.90 -6.16
CA PRO A 179 6.48 -22.99 -7.14
C PRO A 179 6.75 -24.35 -6.48
N LYS A 180 5.98 -25.36 -6.80
CA LYS A 180 6.21 -26.74 -6.29
C LYS A 180 7.57 -27.29 -6.70
N SER A 181 8.07 -26.88 -7.86
CA SER A 181 9.37 -27.26 -8.42
C SER A 181 10.56 -26.49 -7.84
N ARG A 182 10.33 -25.60 -6.86
CA ARG A 182 11.35 -24.66 -6.38
C ARG A 182 12.62 -25.32 -5.83
N GLY A 183 12.52 -26.50 -5.22
CA GLY A 183 13.66 -27.20 -4.63
C GLY A 183 14.25 -26.49 -3.40
N ALA A 184 15.49 -26.84 -3.05
CA ALA A 184 16.24 -26.21 -1.97
C ALA A 184 16.81 -24.84 -2.39
N ALA A 185 16.95 -23.92 -1.43
CA ALA A 185 17.58 -22.64 -1.70
C ALA A 185 19.03 -22.83 -2.15
N PRO A 186 19.51 -22.02 -3.12
CA PRO A 186 20.90 -22.05 -3.56
C PRO A 186 21.84 -21.85 -2.38
N GLY A 187 22.77 -22.79 -2.20
CA GLY A 187 23.85 -22.61 -1.23
C GLY A 187 24.77 -21.46 -1.65
N TYR A 188 25.41 -20.83 -0.66
CA TYR A 188 26.45 -19.85 -0.91
C TYR A 188 27.61 -20.52 -1.64
N GLN A 189 27.90 -20.07 -2.85
CA GLN A 189 29.09 -20.47 -3.57
C GLN A 189 30.13 -19.36 -3.42
N ASN A 190 31.33 -19.74 -2.99
CA ASN A 190 32.43 -18.79 -2.93
C ASN A 190 32.90 -18.53 -4.37
N VAL A 191 32.22 -17.60 -5.03
CA VAL A 191 32.60 -17.13 -6.37
C VAL A 191 33.65 -16.06 -6.15
N THR A 192 34.91 -16.43 -6.26
CA THR A 192 35.98 -15.43 -6.41
C THR A 192 35.66 -14.66 -7.69
N PRO A 193 35.49 -13.35 -7.64
CA PRO A 193 35.29 -12.57 -8.85
C PRO A 193 36.44 -12.80 -9.80
N ASN A 194 36.17 -13.14 -11.06
CA ASN A 194 37.24 -13.33 -12.07
C ASN A 194 37.98 -12.01 -12.34
N GLU A 195 37.35 -10.88 -12.02
CA GLU A 195 37.90 -9.55 -12.21
C GLU A 195 37.49 -8.64 -11.05
N PRO A 196 38.32 -7.65 -10.65
CA PRO A 196 37.93 -6.67 -9.67
C PRO A 196 36.71 -5.89 -10.17
N SER A 197 35.75 -5.60 -9.29
CA SER A 197 34.64 -4.68 -9.59
C SER A 197 35.19 -3.27 -9.69
N ILE A 198 35.45 -2.79 -10.89
CA ILE A 198 35.93 -1.45 -11.15
C ILE A 198 34.72 -0.56 -11.51
N GLN A 199 34.49 0.47 -10.74
CA GLN A 199 33.57 1.54 -11.09
C GLN A 199 34.37 2.66 -11.75
N GLU A 200 34.23 2.82 -13.07
CA GLU A 200 34.82 3.93 -13.81
C GLU A 200 33.78 5.02 -14.05
N THR A 201 34.08 6.26 -13.66
CA THR A 201 33.32 7.43 -14.07
C THR A 201 33.93 8.00 -15.34
N ALA A 202 33.35 7.66 -16.48
CA ALA A 202 33.80 8.16 -17.79
C ALA A 202 33.32 9.62 -18.10
N GLY A 203 33.29 10.51 -17.11
CA GLY A 203 32.86 11.90 -17.27
C GLY A 203 31.36 12.12 -17.49
N LYS A 204 30.54 11.09 -17.48
CA LYS A 204 29.08 11.22 -17.49
C LYS A 204 28.57 11.35 -16.06
N ALA A 205 27.81 12.42 -15.77
CA ALA A 205 27.13 12.55 -14.49
C ALA A 205 26.20 11.35 -14.28
N GLY A 206 26.53 10.46 -13.36
CA GLY A 206 25.63 9.38 -12.92
C GLY A 206 24.47 9.91 -12.11
N ALA A 207 23.38 9.13 -12.02
CA ALA A 207 22.27 9.46 -11.14
C ALA A 207 22.77 9.50 -9.68
N VAL A 208 22.53 10.63 -9.00
CA VAL A 208 22.98 10.87 -7.60
C VAL A 208 22.11 10.10 -6.59
N GLN A 209 21.17 9.26 -7.04
CA GLN A 209 20.27 8.50 -6.17
C GLN A 209 21.02 7.36 -5.50
N THR A 210 20.99 7.33 -4.16
CA THR A 210 21.50 6.22 -3.36
C THR A 210 20.39 5.23 -3.06
N PHE A 211 20.63 3.95 -3.35
CA PHE A 211 19.69 2.88 -3.08
C PHE A 211 20.25 1.92 -2.01
N GLN A 212 19.36 1.29 -1.26
CA GLN A 212 19.72 0.30 -0.24
C GLN A 212 19.35 -1.12 -0.68
N ASP A 213 19.94 -2.09 0.01
CA ASP A 213 19.61 -3.51 -0.13
C ASP A 213 19.75 -4.06 -1.57
N LEU A 214 20.71 -3.51 -2.34
CA LEU A 214 20.99 -3.92 -3.71
C LEU A 214 21.63 -5.30 -3.79
N LEU A 215 21.58 -5.93 -4.97
CA LEU A 215 22.38 -7.10 -5.29
C LEU A 215 23.87 -6.71 -5.28
N LYS A 216 24.74 -7.64 -4.85
CA LYS A 216 26.19 -7.37 -4.71
C LYS A 216 27.05 -8.29 -5.57
N ASN A 217 26.53 -9.46 -5.90
CA ASN A 217 27.30 -10.50 -6.57
C ASN A 217 26.35 -11.54 -7.22
N PRO A 218 26.86 -12.49 -8.03
CA PRO A 218 26.07 -13.53 -8.66
C PRO A 218 25.33 -14.48 -7.69
N ASN A 219 25.78 -14.61 -6.43
CA ASN A 219 25.01 -15.36 -5.42
C ASN A 219 23.70 -14.65 -5.06
N ASP A 220 23.77 -13.33 -4.88
CA ASP A 220 22.58 -12.52 -4.61
C ASP A 220 21.59 -12.59 -5.77
N GLU A 221 22.06 -12.61 -7.04
CA GLU A 221 21.18 -12.80 -8.20
C GLU A 221 20.43 -14.14 -8.16
N ARG A 222 21.14 -15.24 -7.83
CA ARG A 222 20.52 -16.58 -7.72
C ARG A 222 19.54 -16.64 -6.57
N LEU A 223 19.86 -16.04 -5.42
CA LEU A 223 18.95 -15.94 -4.29
C LEU A 223 17.74 -15.08 -4.62
N PHE A 224 17.94 -13.93 -5.29
CA PHE A 224 16.85 -13.09 -5.75
C PHE A 224 15.91 -13.85 -6.68
N GLU A 225 16.44 -14.50 -7.71
CA GLU A 225 15.67 -15.28 -8.67
C GLU A 225 14.90 -16.42 -7.97
N TYR A 226 15.55 -17.14 -7.03
CA TYR A 226 14.92 -18.20 -6.24
C TYR A 226 13.76 -17.70 -5.39
N TYR A 227 13.94 -16.64 -4.61
CA TYR A 227 12.91 -16.16 -3.69
C TYR A 227 11.82 -15.33 -4.39
N ALA A 228 12.14 -14.62 -5.46
CA ALA A 228 11.22 -13.78 -6.20
C ALA A 228 10.35 -14.56 -7.21
N THR A 229 10.79 -15.74 -7.66
CA THR A 229 10.03 -16.57 -8.61
C THR A 229 8.76 -17.11 -7.97
N SER A 230 7.64 -16.93 -8.67
CA SER A 230 6.30 -17.38 -8.28
C SER A 230 5.65 -18.20 -9.39
N GLN A 231 4.68 -19.04 -9.04
CA GLN A 231 3.73 -19.68 -9.94
C GLN A 231 2.40 -18.94 -9.81
N LEU A 232 1.93 -18.32 -10.87
CA LEU A 232 0.58 -17.76 -10.86
C LEU A 232 -0.47 -18.86 -10.82
N ALA A 233 -1.51 -18.64 -10.03
CA ALA A 233 -2.65 -19.57 -9.95
C ALA A 233 -3.95 -18.81 -9.73
N ILE A 234 -5.04 -19.39 -10.19
CA ILE A 234 -6.40 -19.02 -9.79
C ILE A 234 -6.82 -19.99 -8.69
N VAL A 235 -7.17 -19.43 -7.54
CA VAL A 235 -7.51 -20.19 -6.33
C VAL A 235 -8.95 -19.86 -5.93
N GLY A 236 -9.83 -20.85 -5.96
CA GLY A 236 -11.21 -20.71 -5.55
C GLY A 236 -11.38 -20.69 -4.02
N VAL A 237 -12.41 -20.02 -3.53
CA VAL A 237 -12.80 -20.07 -2.10
C VAL A 237 -13.17 -21.50 -1.66
N ASP A 238 -13.50 -22.39 -2.61
CA ASP A 238 -13.75 -23.82 -2.43
C ASP A 238 -12.47 -24.67 -2.31
N GLY A 239 -11.31 -24.02 -2.43
CA GLY A 239 -10.00 -24.65 -2.32
C GLY A 239 -9.43 -25.25 -3.61
N LYS A 240 -10.12 -25.09 -4.74
CA LYS A 240 -9.57 -25.51 -6.04
C LYS A 240 -8.45 -24.58 -6.47
N ILE A 241 -7.34 -25.16 -6.93
CA ILE A 241 -6.16 -24.42 -7.40
C ILE A 241 -5.93 -24.80 -8.87
N ARG A 242 -5.84 -23.80 -9.72
CA ARG A 242 -5.49 -23.94 -11.13
C ARG A 242 -4.27 -23.04 -11.43
N GLU A 243 -3.11 -23.67 -11.61
CA GLU A 243 -1.90 -22.97 -12.02
C GLU A 243 -2.02 -22.44 -13.44
N ILE A 244 -1.47 -21.27 -13.73
CA ILE A 244 -1.51 -20.59 -15.02
C ILE A 244 -0.11 -20.13 -15.45
N GLY A 245 0.23 -20.36 -16.73
CA GLY A 245 1.55 -20.02 -17.27
C GLY A 245 2.69 -20.82 -16.63
N GLN A 246 3.91 -20.39 -16.86
CA GLN A 246 5.13 -20.94 -16.28
C GLN A 246 5.61 -20.07 -15.11
N PRO A 247 6.34 -20.64 -14.14
CA PRO A 247 6.95 -19.84 -13.07
C PRO A 247 7.85 -18.75 -13.63
N ALA A 248 7.76 -17.55 -13.04
CA ALA A 248 8.59 -16.40 -13.37
C ALA A 248 8.64 -15.44 -12.18
N ILE A 249 9.43 -14.38 -12.29
CA ILE A 249 9.38 -13.27 -11.34
C ILE A 249 8.25 -12.34 -11.80
N PHE A 250 7.09 -12.46 -11.18
CA PHE A 250 5.93 -11.63 -11.47
C PHE A 250 5.88 -10.41 -10.55
N ASP A 251 5.74 -9.23 -11.14
CA ASP A 251 5.20 -8.07 -10.43
C ASP A 251 3.68 -8.26 -10.29
N GLU A 252 3.02 -7.42 -9.51
CA GLU A 252 1.60 -7.59 -9.16
C GLU A 252 0.69 -7.83 -10.39
N PRO A 253 0.15 -9.04 -10.61
CA PRO A 253 -0.76 -9.32 -11.70
C PRO A 253 -2.11 -8.64 -11.46
N GLN A 254 -2.73 -8.09 -12.51
CA GLN A 254 -3.99 -7.37 -12.44
C GLN A 254 -5.04 -8.01 -13.35
N ASN A 255 -6.16 -8.44 -12.78
CA ASN A 255 -7.30 -8.92 -13.56
C ASN A 255 -7.93 -7.78 -14.36
N SER A 256 -8.47 -8.05 -15.55
CA SER A 256 -9.37 -7.12 -16.23
C SER A 256 -10.72 -7.02 -15.48
N PRO A 257 -11.47 -5.91 -15.63
CA PRO A 257 -12.76 -5.75 -14.94
C PRO A 257 -13.81 -6.79 -15.27
N ASP A 258 -13.76 -7.41 -16.46
CA ASP A 258 -14.62 -8.53 -16.86
C ASP A 258 -14.10 -9.90 -16.39
N GLY A 259 -12.88 -9.94 -15.80
CA GLY A 259 -12.25 -11.16 -15.32
C GLY A 259 -11.79 -12.13 -16.41
N GLN A 260 -11.73 -11.71 -17.69
CA GLN A 260 -11.33 -12.59 -18.80
C GLN A 260 -9.84 -12.51 -19.16
N HIS A 261 -9.16 -11.46 -18.69
CA HIS A 261 -7.77 -11.20 -19.00
C HIS A 261 -6.96 -10.87 -17.74
N ILE A 262 -5.66 -11.08 -17.81
CA ILE A 262 -4.72 -10.74 -16.75
C ILE A 262 -3.61 -9.89 -17.37
N LEU A 263 -3.39 -8.70 -16.85
CA LEU A 263 -2.21 -7.91 -17.11
C LEU A 263 -1.07 -8.46 -16.26
N VAL A 264 -0.03 -8.98 -16.91
CA VAL A 264 1.10 -9.64 -16.30
C VAL A 264 2.36 -8.84 -16.59
N THR A 265 3.12 -8.52 -15.57
CA THR A 265 4.45 -7.93 -15.69
C THR A 265 5.48 -8.94 -15.18
N LYS A 266 6.40 -9.37 -16.07
CA LYS A 266 7.51 -10.26 -15.72
C LYS A 266 8.80 -9.46 -15.62
N ILE A 267 9.51 -9.61 -14.52
CA ILE A 267 10.84 -9.04 -14.32
C ILE A 267 11.86 -10.00 -14.95
N GLN A 268 12.78 -9.44 -15.73
CA GLN A 268 13.74 -10.22 -16.53
C GLN A 268 15.18 -9.78 -16.26
N ARG A 269 16.13 -10.64 -16.67
CA ARG A 269 17.54 -10.29 -16.75
C ARG A 269 17.82 -9.31 -17.91
N PRO A 270 18.92 -8.53 -17.82
CA PRO A 270 19.95 -8.54 -16.78
C PRO A 270 19.49 -7.80 -15.51
N PHE A 271 19.88 -8.36 -14.34
CA PHE A 271 19.69 -7.67 -13.06
C PHE A 271 20.77 -6.61 -12.86
N SER A 272 20.52 -5.64 -11.97
CA SER A 272 21.46 -4.56 -11.70
C SER A 272 21.99 -4.62 -10.27
N TYR A 273 23.28 -4.31 -10.12
CA TYR A 273 23.91 -4.10 -8.81
C TYR A 273 23.86 -2.62 -8.36
N LEU A 274 23.41 -1.73 -9.24
CA LEU A 274 23.32 -0.28 -8.99
C LEU A 274 21.89 0.19 -8.71
N PHE A 275 20.89 -0.59 -9.11
CA PHE A 275 19.49 -0.20 -9.04
C PHE A 275 18.62 -1.31 -8.41
N PRO A 276 17.54 -0.92 -7.70
CA PRO A 276 16.58 -1.89 -7.15
C PRO A 276 15.68 -2.47 -8.26
N VAL A 277 14.95 -3.49 -7.90
CA VAL A 277 14.11 -4.32 -8.79
C VAL A 277 13.08 -3.52 -9.61
N ASN A 278 12.61 -2.37 -9.11
CA ASN A 278 11.69 -1.51 -9.87
C ASN A 278 12.31 -0.87 -11.11
N ARG A 279 13.63 -0.97 -11.28
CA ARG A 279 14.39 -0.51 -12.47
C ARG A 279 14.78 -1.66 -13.41
N PHE A 280 14.58 -2.91 -13.02
CA PHE A 280 14.97 -4.07 -13.82
C PHE A 280 14.16 -4.18 -15.11
N PRO A 281 14.67 -4.87 -16.14
CA PRO A 281 13.93 -5.11 -17.38
C PRO A 281 12.59 -5.79 -17.11
N ARG A 282 11.57 -5.38 -17.85
CA ARG A 282 10.20 -5.87 -17.68
C ARG A 282 9.56 -6.23 -19.00
N GLN A 283 8.88 -7.35 -19.03
CA GLN A 283 7.97 -7.70 -20.11
C GLN A 283 6.54 -7.59 -19.61
N VAL A 284 5.75 -6.75 -20.28
CA VAL A 284 4.35 -6.51 -19.96
C VAL A 284 3.49 -7.18 -21.01
N GLU A 285 2.60 -8.08 -20.56
CA GLU A 285 1.77 -8.92 -21.43
C GLU A 285 0.32 -8.95 -20.92
N ILE A 286 -0.61 -9.18 -21.82
CA ILE A 286 -1.97 -9.56 -21.51
C ILE A 286 -2.10 -11.05 -21.74
N TRP A 287 -2.55 -11.77 -20.74
CA TRP A 287 -2.81 -13.21 -20.78
C TRP A 287 -4.30 -13.49 -20.74
N ASP A 288 -4.72 -14.60 -21.33
CA ASP A 288 -6.02 -15.21 -21.01
C ASP A 288 -5.93 -15.97 -19.67
N LEU A 289 -7.06 -16.48 -19.21
CA LEU A 289 -7.11 -17.21 -17.94
C LEU A 289 -6.37 -18.56 -17.95
N ASN A 290 -5.90 -19.04 -19.12
CA ASN A 290 -5.09 -20.24 -19.24
C ASN A 290 -3.60 -19.95 -19.25
N GLY A 291 -3.21 -18.66 -19.18
CA GLY A 291 -1.82 -18.22 -19.22
C GLY A 291 -1.25 -18.10 -20.63
N LYS A 292 -2.10 -18.12 -21.67
CA LYS A 292 -1.66 -17.85 -23.04
C LYS A 292 -1.56 -16.34 -23.24
N VAL A 293 -0.45 -15.91 -23.82
CA VAL A 293 -0.24 -14.50 -24.21
C VAL A 293 -1.22 -14.12 -25.34
N VAL A 294 -2.11 -13.19 -25.06
CA VAL A 294 -3.05 -12.60 -26.02
C VAL A 294 -2.43 -11.39 -26.71
N HIS A 295 -1.69 -10.56 -25.94
CA HIS A 295 -1.05 -9.36 -26.48
C HIS A 295 0.24 -9.06 -25.71
N LYS A 296 1.27 -8.63 -26.46
CA LYS A 296 2.52 -8.11 -25.86
C LYS A 296 2.44 -6.60 -25.83
N MET A 297 2.26 -6.06 -24.62
CA MET A 297 2.08 -4.63 -24.40
C MET A 297 3.40 -3.85 -24.50
N ALA A 298 4.45 -4.32 -23.84
CA ALA A 298 5.74 -3.66 -23.81
C ALA A 298 6.89 -4.60 -23.43
N SER A 299 8.08 -4.29 -23.94
CA SER A 299 9.35 -4.82 -23.46
C SER A 299 10.20 -3.63 -23.03
N LEU A 300 10.34 -3.46 -21.73
CA LEU A 300 11.04 -2.33 -21.12
C LEU A 300 12.46 -2.77 -20.73
N PRO A 301 13.51 -2.06 -21.20
CA PRO A 301 14.89 -2.39 -20.84
C PRO A 301 15.19 -2.01 -19.38
N LEU A 302 16.42 -2.33 -18.93
CA LEU A 302 16.95 -1.82 -17.67
C LEU A 302 16.89 -0.30 -17.64
N GLN A 303 16.31 0.25 -16.61
CA GLN A 303 16.04 1.70 -16.47
C GLN A 303 17.17 2.41 -15.69
N ASP A 304 18.40 2.26 -16.18
CA ASP A 304 19.61 2.83 -15.58
C ASP A 304 19.98 4.23 -16.10
N GLN A 305 19.34 4.66 -17.20
CA GLN A 305 19.60 5.94 -17.87
C GLN A 305 18.51 6.99 -17.60
N ILE A 306 17.64 6.78 -16.59
CA ILE A 306 16.61 7.79 -16.28
C ILE A 306 17.29 9.02 -15.68
N PRO A 307 17.10 10.21 -16.29
CA PRO A 307 17.62 11.46 -15.73
C PRO A 307 17.13 11.71 -14.30
N VAL A 308 17.87 12.51 -13.54
CA VAL A 308 17.39 12.99 -12.24
C VAL A 308 16.03 13.68 -12.46
N GLU A 309 15.02 13.26 -11.68
CA GLU A 309 13.63 13.76 -11.79
C GLU A 309 12.92 13.40 -13.10
N GLY A 310 13.55 12.59 -13.92
CA GLY A 310 12.99 12.06 -15.15
C GLY A 310 12.06 10.87 -14.92
N VAL A 311 11.49 10.39 -16.00
CA VAL A 311 10.65 9.19 -16.03
C VAL A 311 11.16 8.22 -17.10
N PRO A 312 10.83 6.91 -16.99
CA PRO A 312 11.15 5.96 -18.04
C PRO A 312 10.52 6.35 -19.38
N THR A 313 11.19 6.01 -20.47
CA THR A 313 10.61 6.00 -21.81
C THR A 313 9.76 4.75 -22.01
N GLY A 314 8.77 4.84 -22.90
CA GLY A 314 7.79 3.78 -23.13
C GLY A 314 6.59 3.81 -22.19
N PRO A 315 5.71 2.80 -22.28
CA PRO A 315 4.49 2.72 -21.47
C PRO A 315 4.78 2.64 -19.97
N ARG A 316 4.15 3.50 -19.18
CA ARG A 316 4.22 3.51 -17.73
C ARG A 316 2.83 3.69 -17.11
N SER A 317 2.68 3.33 -15.83
CA SER A 317 1.39 3.38 -15.11
C SER A 317 0.28 2.65 -15.89
N ILE A 318 0.62 1.48 -16.43
CA ILE A 318 -0.31 0.63 -17.17
C ILE A 318 -1.33 0.05 -16.19
N GLY A 319 -2.61 0.08 -16.56
CA GLY A 319 -3.68 -0.49 -15.75
C GLY A 319 -4.99 -0.56 -16.51
N TRP A 320 -6.00 -1.15 -15.91
CA TRP A 320 -7.33 -1.28 -16.48
C TRP A 320 -8.21 -0.06 -16.19
N ILE A 321 -9.11 0.29 -17.11
CA ILE A 321 -10.20 1.23 -16.85
C ILE A 321 -11.30 0.47 -16.08
N PRO A 322 -11.60 0.81 -14.82
CA PRO A 322 -12.46 0.01 -13.92
C PRO A 322 -13.88 -0.25 -14.41
N THR A 323 -14.40 0.63 -15.26
CA THR A 323 -15.78 0.63 -15.77
C THR A 323 -15.91 0.10 -17.20
N GLU A 324 -14.81 -0.41 -17.76
CA GLU A 324 -14.75 -1.03 -19.11
C GLU A 324 -14.44 -2.52 -18.95
N ASN A 325 -14.92 -3.37 -19.86
CA ASN A 325 -14.70 -4.82 -19.73
C ASN A 325 -13.22 -5.20 -19.70
N ALA A 326 -12.47 -4.78 -20.74
CA ALA A 326 -11.05 -5.06 -20.85
C ALA A 326 -10.39 -3.95 -21.69
N THR A 327 -10.29 -2.75 -21.11
CA THR A 327 -9.61 -1.61 -21.73
C THR A 327 -8.43 -1.19 -20.87
N LEU A 328 -7.22 -1.26 -21.44
CA LEU A 328 -6.00 -0.73 -20.84
C LEU A 328 -5.90 0.77 -21.04
N ILE A 329 -5.21 1.42 -20.10
CA ILE A 329 -4.79 2.81 -20.17
C ILE A 329 -3.37 2.95 -19.62
N TRP A 330 -2.55 3.78 -20.25
CA TRP A 330 -1.18 4.05 -19.82
C TRP A 330 -0.72 5.45 -20.19
N VAL A 331 0.47 5.79 -19.78
CA VAL A 331 1.11 7.09 -20.04
C VAL A 331 2.43 6.88 -20.77
N GLU A 332 2.75 7.74 -21.71
CA GLU A 332 4.05 7.81 -22.39
C GLU A 332 4.62 9.22 -22.34
N ALA A 333 5.96 9.32 -22.18
CA ALA A 333 6.66 10.59 -22.17
C ALA A 333 6.86 11.11 -23.60
N LEU A 334 6.61 12.42 -23.82
CA LEU A 334 6.82 13.13 -25.08
C LEU A 334 8.14 13.89 -25.11
N ASP A 335 8.82 14.00 -23.96
CA ASP A 335 10.11 14.67 -23.78
C ASP A 335 11.27 13.67 -23.60
N GLY A 336 11.11 12.42 -24.06
CA GLY A 336 12.09 11.36 -23.83
C GLY A 336 12.33 11.03 -22.36
N GLY A 337 11.41 11.43 -21.46
CA GLY A 337 11.54 11.27 -20.02
C GLY A 337 12.51 12.27 -19.35
N ASN A 338 13.07 13.21 -20.10
CA ASN A 338 14.03 14.20 -19.61
C ASN A 338 13.32 15.51 -19.21
N PRO A 339 13.27 15.87 -17.90
CA PRO A 339 12.57 17.08 -17.47
C PRO A 339 13.21 18.39 -17.97
N LYS A 340 14.45 18.34 -18.48
CA LYS A 340 15.15 19.51 -19.04
C LYS A 340 14.74 19.85 -20.46
N GLU A 341 14.12 18.90 -21.19
CA GLU A 341 13.62 19.14 -22.51
C GLU A 341 12.43 20.11 -22.48
N LYS A 342 12.47 21.12 -23.39
CA LYS A 342 11.40 22.10 -23.52
C LYS A 342 10.41 21.61 -24.58
N VAL A 343 9.28 21.12 -24.15
CA VAL A 343 8.20 20.62 -25.01
C VAL A 343 6.86 21.22 -24.58
N PRO A 344 5.89 21.39 -25.48
CA PRO A 344 4.58 21.91 -25.14
C PRO A 344 3.76 20.95 -24.24
N PHE A 345 3.98 19.66 -24.44
CA PHE A 345 3.33 18.60 -23.63
C PHE A 345 4.38 17.58 -23.22
N ARG A 346 4.41 17.23 -21.94
CA ARG A 346 5.37 16.27 -21.39
C ARG A 346 4.93 14.83 -21.49
N ASP A 347 3.62 14.60 -21.42
CA ASP A 347 3.07 13.24 -21.44
C ASP A 347 1.81 13.16 -22.29
N LYS A 348 1.50 11.95 -22.77
CA LYS A 348 0.21 11.58 -23.35
C LYS A 348 -0.36 10.36 -22.65
N MET A 349 -1.68 10.30 -22.54
CA MET A 349 -2.41 9.12 -22.08
C MET A 349 -3.04 8.40 -23.27
N LEU A 350 -2.88 7.11 -23.32
CA LEU A 350 -3.35 6.23 -24.39
C LEU A 350 -4.23 5.14 -23.81
N LYS A 351 -5.24 4.68 -24.58
CA LYS A 351 -6.05 3.50 -24.25
C LYS A 351 -6.06 2.47 -25.36
N LEU A 352 -6.27 1.20 -25.00
CA LEU A 352 -6.40 0.08 -25.92
C LEU A 352 -7.40 -0.92 -25.36
N ALA A 353 -8.48 -1.16 -26.09
CA ALA A 353 -9.52 -2.11 -25.70
C ALA A 353 -9.28 -3.50 -26.31
N ALA A 354 -9.83 -4.53 -25.67
CA ALA A 354 -9.90 -5.86 -26.26
C ALA A 354 -10.61 -5.80 -27.63
N PRO A 355 -10.18 -6.65 -28.60
CA PRO A 355 -9.21 -7.74 -28.55
C PRO A 355 -7.73 -7.33 -28.71
N PHE A 356 -7.35 -6.07 -28.45
CA PHE A 356 -6.00 -5.50 -28.43
C PHE A 356 -5.26 -5.52 -29.77
N ASN A 357 -5.98 -5.58 -30.88
CA ASN A 357 -5.46 -5.65 -32.24
C ASN A 357 -5.59 -4.32 -33.02
N SER A 358 -6.17 -3.30 -32.39
CA SER A 358 -6.26 -1.94 -32.95
C SER A 358 -5.04 -1.09 -32.55
N GLN A 359 -4.90 0.08 -33.18
CA GLN A 359 -3.95 1.08 -32.70
C GLN A 359 -4.47 1.71 -31.39
N PRO A 360 -3.57 2.02 -30.44
CA PRO A 360 -3.93 2.77 -29.26
C PRO A 360 -4.54 4.13 -29.59
N VAL A 361 -5.56 4.51 -28.82
CA VAL A 361 -6.25 5.80 -28.97
C VAL A 361 -5.71 6.79 -27.93
N GLU A 362 -5.28 7.96 -28.39
CA GLU A 362 -4.88 9.06 -27.52
C GLU A 362 -6.12 9.66 -26.83
N ILE A 363 -6.05 9.80 -25.50
CA ILE A 363 -7.11 10.41 -24.68
C ILE A 363 -6.81 11.88 -24.43
N VAL A 364 -5.59 12.19 -23.96
CA VAL A 364 -5.18 13.53 -23.57
C VAL A 364 -3.67 13.65 -23.51
N LYS A 365 -3.16 14.86 -23.77
CA LYS A 365 -1.79 15.28 -23.47
C LYS A 365 -1.78 16.18 -22.23
N THR A 366 -0.71 16.06 -21.42
CA THR A 366 -0.51 16.92 -20.25
C THR A 366 0.70 17.82 -20.45
N GLU A 367 0.55 19.11 -20.17
CA GLU A 367 1.65 20.09 -20.25
C GLU A 367 2.75 19.80 -19.23
N HIS A 368 2.36 19.29 -18.05
CA HIS A 368 3.27 18.90 -16.99
C HIS A 368 3.32 17.37 -16.87
N ARG A 369 4.22 16.89 -16.01
CA ARG A 369 4.38 15.45 -15.78
C ARG A 369 3.12 14.85 -15.17
N SER A 370 2.52 13.84 -15.82
CA SER A 370 1.38 13.10 -15.30
C SER A 370 1.73 12.38 -14.01
N GLN A 371 0.91 12.56 -12.98
CA GLN A 371 1.07 11.95 -11.65
C GLN A 371 -0.01 10.92 -11.30
N GLY A 372 -0.95 10.66 -12.17
CA GLY A 372 -1.97 9.66 -11.93
C GLY A 372 -3.34 10.04 -12.48
N ARG A 373 -4.27 9.13 -12.26
CA ARG A 373 -5.66 9.26 -12.68
C ARG A 373 -6.59 8.46 -11.79
N GLN A 374 -7.85 8.87 -11.72
CA GLN A 374 -8.93 8.17 -11.04
C GLN A 374 -10.18 8.20 -11.92
N PHE A 375 -10.96 7.13 -11.91
CA PHE A 375 -12.16 7.01 -12.73
C PHE A 375 -13.41 7.19 -11.88
N GLY A 376 -14.42 7.86 -12.43
CA GLY A 376 -15.75 7.91 -11.87
C GLY A 376 -16.54 6.62 -12.10
N ALA A 377 -17.63 6.47 -11.39
CA ALA A 377 -18.52 5.32 -11.54
C ALA A 377 -19.38 5.38 -12.81
N ALA A 378 -19.58 6.57 -13.38
CA ALA A 378 -20.49 6.81 -14.51
C ALA A 378 -19.95 7.90 -15.45
N ASN A 379 -20.63 8.09 -16.59
CA ASN A 379 -20.43 9.19 -17.55
C ASN A 379 -19.01 9.34 -18.11
N GLY A 380 -18.22 8.26 -18.11
CA GLY A 380 -16.85 8.30 -18.61
C GLY A 380 -15.92 9.22 -17.83
N LEU A 381 -16.29 9.63 -16.60
CA LEU A 381 -15.47 10.53 -15.81
C LEU A 381 -14.08 9.96 -15.54
N MET A 382 -13.08 10.77 -15.84
CA MET A 382 -11.70 10.58 -15.39
C MET A 382 -11.20 11.89 -14.78
N LEU A 383 -10.75 11.83 -13.55
CA LEU A 383 -9.88 12.86 -12.98
C LEU A 383 -8.44 12.46 -13.24
N PHE A 384 -7.63 13.38 -13.73
CA PHE A 384 -6.20 13.15 -13.89
C PHE A 384 -5.40 14.32 -13.33
N PHE A 385 -4.15 14.03 -12.99
CA PHE A 385 -3.29 14.93 -12.26
C PHE A 385 -1.99 15.15 -13.04
N ASP A 386 -1.55 16.40 -13.12
CA ASP A 386 -0.21 16.73 -13.57
C ASP A 386 0.51 17.63 -12.57
N TYR A 387 1.84 17.65 -12.63
CA TYR A 387 2.67 18.35 -11.68
C TYR A 387 3.85 19.05 -12.36
N ASN A 388 3.98 20.33 -12.06
CA ASN A 388 5.15 21.13 -12.39
C ASN A 388 6.07 21.23 -11.16
N ARG A 389 7.25 20.65 -11.27
CA ARG A 389 8.21 20.61 -10.18
C ARG A 389 8.83 21.97 -9.86
N ASP A 390 9.14 22.77 -10.88
CA ASP A 390 9.81 24.06 -10.71
C ASP A 390 8.94 25.04 -9.91
N THR A 391 7.64 25.07 -10.23
CA THR A 391 6.64 25.90 -9.55
C THR A 391 5.98 25.20 -8.36
N ARG A 392 6.21 23.88 -8.19
CA ARG A 392 5.57 23.01 -7.20
C ARG A 392 4.05 23.02 -7.29
N ARG A 393 3.49 23.24 -8.49
CA ARG A 393 2.04 23.28 -8.72
C ARG A 393 1.55 21.94 -9.21
N ARG A 394 0.49 21.46 -8.58
CA ARG A 394 -0.31 20.30 -8.99
C ARG A 394 -1.64 20.78 -9.53
N ARG A 395 -1.97 20.31 -10.73
CA ARG A 395 -3.26 20.58 -11.36
C ARG A 395 -4.11 19.31 -11.37
N ILE A 396 -5.41 19.49 -11.21
CA ILE A 396 -6.43 18.44 -11.29
C ILE A 396 -7.36 18.81 -12.41
N PHE A 397 -7.58 17.88 -13.33
CA PHE A 397 -8.50 18.04 -14.45
C PHE A 397 -9.57 16.96 -14.43
N SER A 398 -10.77 17.29 -14.93
CA SER A 398 -11.80 16.32 -15.27
C SER A 398 -11.96 16.20 -16.80
N LEU A 399 -12.27 14.99 -17.27
CA LEU A 399 -12.46 14.66 -18.66
C LEU A 399 -13.43 13.48 -18.80
N ASP A 400 -14.25 13.47 -19.86
CA ASP A 400 -14.89 12.25 -20.33
C ASP A 400 -13.90 11.46 -21.22
N TYR A 401 -13.34 10.37 -20.68
CA TYR A 401 -12.34 9.56 -21.39
C TYR A 401 -12.93 8.73 -22.56
N ARG A 402 -14.27 8.61 -22.62
CA ARG A 402 -14.96 7.90 -23.74
C ARG A 402 -15.06 8.79 -24.97
N ASN A 403 -15.37 10.07 -24.73
CA ASN A 403 -15.48 11.10 -25.75
C ASN A 403 -14.56 12.28 -25.37
N PRO A 404 -13.23 12.11 -25.53
CA PRO A 404 -12.29 13.10 -25.04
C PRO A 404 -12.43 14.42 -25.81
N GLY A 405 -12.74 15.48 -25.09
CA GLY A 405 -12.75 16.86 -25.51
C GLY A 405 -11.67 17.66 -24.76
N THR A 406 -11.91 18.98 -24.60
CA THR A 406 -11.01 19.82 -23.80
C THR A 406 -11.14 19.49 -22.31
N PRO A 407 -10.05 19.14 -21.61
CA PRO A 407 -10.08 18.89 -20.19
C PRO A 407 -10.52 20.14 -19.40
N GLN A 408 -11.37 19.96 -18.41
CA GLN A 408 -11.78 21.02 -17.50
C GLN A 408 -10.84 21.06 -16.29
N LEU A 409 -10.18 22.19 -16.08
CA LEU A 409 -9.37 22.44 -14.89
C LEU A 409 -10.25 22.52 -13.65
N ILE A 410 -10.01 21.64 -12.66
CA ILE A 410 -10.73 21.62 -11.38
C ILE A 410 -9.94 22.39 -10.32
N SER A 411 -8.63 22.19 -10.26
CA SER A 411 -7.76 22.83 -9.26
C SER A 411 -6.37 23.04 -9.83
N ASP A 412 -5.73 24.13 -9.42
CA ASP A 412 -4.32 24.44 -9.69
C ASP A 412 -3.73 25.07 -8.42
N LEU A 413 -3.01 24.24 -7.63
CA LEU A 413 -2.50 24.64 -6.33
C LEU A 413 -1.03 24.30 -6.17
N ASN A 414 -0.29 25.14 -5.43
CA ASN A 414 1.02 24.75 -4.93
C ASN A 414 0.85 23.62 -3.90
N VAL A 415 1.65 22.57 -3.99
CA VAL A 415 1.56 21.39 -3.09
C VAL A 415 1.84 21.72 -1.61
N ALA A 416 2.42 22.89 -1.33
CA ALA A 416 2.62 23.38 0.03
C ALA A 416 1.39 24.16 0.57
N ASP A 417 0.44 24.54 -0.29
CA ASP A 417 -0.78 25.23 0.12
C ASP A 417 -1.79 24.23 0.69
N ARG A 418 -1.66 23.95 1.97
CA ARG A 418 -2.54 23.02 2.69
C ARG A 418 -3.89 23.64 3.06
N TYR A 419 -3.98 24.99 3.11
CA TYR A 419 -5.20 25.67 3.52
C TYR A 419 -6.29 25.63 2.43
N ASN A 420 -5.89 25.66 1.16
CA ASN A 420 -6.77 25.64 0.01
C ASN A 420 -6.92 24.25 -0.63
N ASP A 421 -6.39 23.21 0.01
CA ASP A 421 -6.50 21.84 -0.50
C ASP A 421 -7.97 21.40 -0.56
N LEU A 422 -8.42 21.03 -1.76
CA LEU A 422 -9.77 20.52 -1.98
C LEU A 422 -10.02 19.17 -1.29
N GLY A 423 -8.96 18.45 -0.95
CA GLY A 423 -9.02 17.08 -0.46
C GLY A 423 -8.92 16.05 -1.59
N GLN A 424 -9.12 14.79 -1.22
CA GLN A 424 -9.05 13.65 -2.13
C GLN A 424 -10.46 13.11 -2.42
N PRO A 425 -10.74 12.64 -3.65
CA PRO A 425 -12.01 12.02 -3.96
C PRO A 425 -12.27 10.78 -3.09
N VAL A 426 -13.47 10.72 -2.51
CA VAL A 426 -13.96 9.53 -1.82
C VAL A 426 -14.20 8.43 -2.85
N SER A 427 -13.76 7.24 -2.54
CA SER A 427 -13.86 6.08 -3.43
C SER A 427 -14.96 5.11 -3.01
N LYS A 428 -15.49 4.36 -3.98
CA LYS A 428 -16.31 3.18 -3.73
C LYS A 428 -15.81 1.97 -4.50
N ARG A 429 -16.07 0.78 -3.99
CA ARG A 429 -15.76 -0.47 -4.68
C ARG A 429 -16.94 -0.88 -5.55
N LEU A 430 -16.67 -1.20 -6.81
CA LEU A 430 -17.65 -1.77 -7.75
C LEU A 430 -17.86 -3.27 -7.47
N PRO A 431 -18.96 -3.88 -7.96
CA PRO A 431 -19.20 -5.33 -7.83
C PRO A 431 -18.08 -6.20 -8.40
N ASN A 432 -17.36 -5.73 -9.43
CA ASN A 432 -16.20 -6.41 -10.00
C ASN A 432 -14.91 -6.28 -9.17
N GLY A 433 -14.98 -5.63 -8.01
CA GLY A 433 -13.85 -5.44 -7.10
C GLY A 433 -12.95 -4.23 -7.41
N PHE A 434 -13.16 -3.53 -8.51
CA PHE A 434 -12.42 -2.32 -8.83
C PHE A 434 -12.90 -1.13 -8.01
N THR A 435 -12.00 -0.18 -7.82
CA THR A 435 -12.28 1.05 -7.06
C THR A 435 -12.45 2.21 -8.02
N VAL A 436 -13.51 3.01 -7.81
CA VAL A 436 -13.81 4.23 -8.56
C VAL A 436 -14.12 5.37 -7.60
N ILE A 437 -14.12 6.60 -8.11
CA ILE A 437 -14.63 7.77 -7.37
C ILE A 437 -16.10 7.54 -7.04
N HIS A 438 -16.49 7.80 -5.81
CA HIS A 438 -17.89 7.81 -5.42
C HIS A 438 -18.57 9.01 -6.07
N GLN A 439 -19.35 8.77 -7.12
CA GLN A 439 -20.00 9.75 -7.96
C GLN A 439 -21.51 9.60 -7.87
N ASN A 440 -22.22 10.73 -7.71
CA ASN A 440 -23.66 10.83 -7.78
C ASN A 440 -24.05 11.92 -8.79
N GLY A 441 -24.40 11.52 -10.02
CA GLY A 441 -24.60 12.45 -11.13
C GLY A 441 -23.31 13.23 -11.45
N ASP A 442 -23.38 14.55 -11.39
CA ASP A 442 -22.23 15.46 -11.59
C ASP A 442 -21.47 15.77 -10.29
N GLU A 443 -21.86 15.15 -9.18
CA GLU A 443 -21.26 15.40 -7.88
C GLU A 443 -20.31 14.29 -7.47
N ILE A 444 -19.23 14.67 -6.79
CA ILE A 444 -18.29 13.79 -6.11
C ILE A 444 -18.13 14.22 -4.65
N PHE A 445 -17.64 13.32 -3.82
CA PHE A 445 -17.31 13.61 -2.43
C PHE A 445 -15.81 13.76 -2.27
N LEU A 446 -15.39 14.72 -1.45
CA LEU A 446 -14.00 15.01 -1.14
C LEU A 446 -13.78 14.96 0.37
N THR A 447 -12.66 14.40 0.79
CA THR A 447 -12.22 14.38 2.19
C THR A 447 -10.77 14.80 2.29
N GLY A 448 -10.40 15.45 3.39
CA GLY A 448 -9.04 15.92 3.59
C GLY A 448 -8.75 16.27 5.04
N THR A 449 -7.51 16.62 5.32
CA THR A 449 -7.03 17.00 6.66
C THR A 449 -7.55 18.36 7.12
N GLY A 450 -7.91 19.25 6.19
CA GLY A 450 -8.52 20.54 6.50
C GLY A 450 -7.63 21.42 7.36
N ALA A 451 -6.41 21.70 6.90
CA ALA A 451 -5.47 22.53 7.64
C ALA A 451 -6.05 23.91 7.97
N THR A 452 -5.88 24.34 9.21
CA THR A 452 -6.21 25.69 9.70
C THR A 452 -5.06 26.27 10.51
N ARG A 453 -5.15 27.56 10.88
CA ARG A 453 -4.14 28.16 11.78
C ARG A 453 -4.13 27.53 13.17
N GLN A 454 -5.23 26.92 13.59
CA GLN A 454 -5.38 26.27 14.90
C GLN A 454 -5.06 24.76 14.89
N GLY A 455 -4.75 24.21 13.72
CA GLY A 455 -4.49 22.79 13.52
C GLY A 455 -5.34 22.21 12.40
N ASP A 456 -5.22 20.90 12.20
CA ASP A 456 -5.99 20.19 11.17
C ASP A 456 -7.43 19.95 11.64
N ARG A 457 -8.40 20.21 10.75
CA ARG A 457 -9.82 19.98 10.93
C ARG A 457 -10.36 19.16 9.78
N PRO A 458 -10.28 17.83 9.85
CA PRO A 458 -10.73 16.98 8.77
C PRO A 458 -12.18 17.27 8.37
N PHE A 459 -12.43 17.09 7.08
CA PHE A 459 -13.74 17.41 6.51
C PHE A 459 -14.23 16.34 5.53
N LEU A 460 -15.54 16.34 5.32
CA LEU A 460 -16.23 15.73 4.18
C LEU A 460 -17.03 16.81 3.48
N ARG A 461 -16.85 16.95 2.16
CA ARG A 461 -17.61 17.89 1.33
C ARG A 461 -18.09 17.23 0.05
N ARG A 462 -19.14 17.75 -0.52
CA ARG A 462 -19.64 17.43 -1.84
C ARG A 462 -19.19 18.52 -2.81
N MET A 463 -18.80 18.14 -4.02
CA MET A 463 -18.42 19.10 -5.08
C MET A 463 -19.14 18.76 -6.37
N ASN A 464 -19.76 19.76 -7.00
CA ASN A 464 -20.27 19.65 -8.35
C ASN A 464 -19.13 19.87 -9.35
N LEU A 465 -18.88 18.91 -10.22
CA LEU A 465 -17.77 18.96 -11.19
C LEU A 465 -17.97 20.01 -12.28
N LYS A 466 -19.21 20.37 -12.61
CA LYS A 466 -19.51 21.37 -13.66
C LYS A 466 -19.38 22.79 -13.13
N THR A 467 -20.00 23.09 -11.99
CA THR A 467 -19.99 24.43 -11.38
C THR A 467 -18.77 24.68 -10.51
N LYS A 468 -18.11 23.62 -10.04
CA LYS A 468 -17.02 23.60 -9.05
C LYS A 468 -17.44 24.08 -7.66
N GLU A 469 -18.73 24.26 -7.44
CA GLU A 469 -19.27 24.62 -6.14
C GLU A 469 -19.08 23.46 -5.16
N THR A 470 -18.73 23.80 -3.93
CA THR A 470 -18.53 22.83 -2.84
C THR A 470 -19.51 23.10 -1.72
N GLN A 471 -20.05 22.03 -1.16
CA GLN A 471 -20.87 22.06 0.05
C GLN A 471 -20.23 21.21 1.12
N GLU A 472 -19.94 21.81 2.27
CA GLU A 472 -19.43 21.07 3.41
C GLU A 472 -20.54 20.25 4.05
N ILE A 473 -20.29 18.93 4.23
CA ILE A 473 -21.20 17.99 4.88
C ILE A 473 -20.81 17.82 6.35
N PHE A 474 -19.51 17.77 6.60
CA PHE A 474 -18.93 17.53 7.91
C PHE A 474 -17.57 18.23 8.04
N ARG A 475 -17.26 18.69 9.25
CA ARG A 475 -15.93 19.14 9.68
C ARG A 475 -15.71 18.80 11.15
N SER A 476 -14.50 18.33 11.48
CA SER A 476 -14.08 18.07 12.86
C SER A 476 -14.22 19.30 13.75
N GLY A 477 -14.72 19.09 14.95
CA GLY A 477 -14.87 20.11 15.98
C GLY A 477 -13.55 20.62 16.57
N ASP A 478 -13.65 21.47 17.60
CA ASP A 478 -12.47 22.10 18.24
C ASP A 478 -11.80 21.19 19.28
N ASP A 479 -12.60 20.35 19.95
CA ASP A 479 -12.18 19.56 21.08
C ASP A 479 -11.87 18.09 20.72
N GLU A 480 -12.01 17.75 19.44
CA GLU A 480 -11.81 16.39 18.93
C GLU A 480 -11.10 16.40 17.59
N TYR A 481 -10.48 15.29 17.26
CA TYR A 481 -9.98 15.02 15.92
C TYR A 481 -10.83 13.92 15.29
N GLU A 482 -11.79 14.35 14.46
CA GLU A 482 -12.71 13.44 13.80
C GLU A 482 -12.47 13.43 12.29
N SER A 483 -12.21 12.26 11.73
CA SER A 483 -11.92 12.05 10.32
C SER A 483 -12.95 11.16 9.64
N PHE A 484 -13.25 11.42 8.39
CA PHE A 484 -14.11 10.60 7.55
C PHE A 484 -13.48 9.22 7.30
N VAL A 485 -14.30 8.15 7.31
CA VAL A 485 -13.87 6.78 7.02
C VAL A 485 -14.56 6.20 5.79
N ALA A 486 -15.89 6.21 5.74
CA ALA A 486 -16.65 5.62 4.64
C ALA A 486 -18.05 6.23 4.51
N LEU A 487 -18.54 6.39 3.28
CA LEU A 487 -19.95 6.69 3.04
C LEU A 487 -20.81 5.45 3.30
N MET A 488 -21.95 5.65 3.95
CA MET A 488 -22.97 4.63 4.19
C MET A 488 -24.18 4.78 3.28
N SER A 489 -24.43 5.99 2.77
CA SER A 489 -25.42 6.30 1.75
C SER A 489 -24.78 6.91 0.52
N ASP A 490 -25.42 6.76 -0.65
CA ASP A 490 -24.85 7.28 -1.90
C ASP A 490 -24.98 8.79 -2.04
N ASP A 491 -25.88 9.43 -1.29
CA ASP A 491 -26.07 10.87 -1.24
C ASP A 491 -25.16 11.57 -0.21
N GLY A 492 -24.37 10.81 0.56
CA GLY A 492 -23.48 11.34 1.59
C GLY A 492 -24.17 11.74 2.89
N SER A 493 -25.49 11.49 3.03
CA SER A 493 -26.24 11.85 4.26
C SER A 493 -25.86 10.97 5.45
N GLN A 494 -25.39 9.75 5.21
CA GLN A 494 -24.87 8.84 6.23
C GLN A 494 -23.43 8.46 5.94
N PHE A 495 -22.58 8.56 6.96
CA PHE A 495 -21.17 8.17 6.84
C PHE A 495 -20.60 7.69 8.18
N ILE A 496 -19.53 6.92 8.10
CA ILE A 496 -18.73 6.53 9.26
C ILE A 496 -17.57 7.51 9.39
N SER A 497 -17.36 8.00 10.61
CA SER A 497 -16.19 8.76 11.03
C SER A 497 -15.39 7.99 12.07
N ARG A 498 -14.17 8.46 12.29
CA ARG A 498 -13.28 8.03 13.37
C ARG A 498 -12.89 9.25 14.19
N ALA A 499 -13.36 9.28 15.43
CA ALA A 499 -13.12 10.38 16.35
C ALA A 499 -12.22 9.94 17.52
N GLU A 500 -11.34 10.84 17.92
CA GLU A 500 -10.47 10.74 19.09
C GLU A 500 -10.37 12.08 19.81
N THR A 501 -10.10 12.05 21.10
CA THR A 501 -9.80 13.22 21.92
C THR A 501 -8.50 13.02 22.69
N VAL A 502 -8.09 14.01 23.46
CA VAL A 502 -6.90 13.88 24.33
C VAL A 502 -7.03 12.78 25.40
N THR A 503 -8.25 12.33 25.69
CA THR A 503 -8.55 11.34 26.74
C THR A 503 -9.30 10.11 26.24
N ALA A 504 -9.75 10.10 24.97
CA ALA A 504 -10.47 8.98 24.37
C ALA A 504 -9.70 8.48 23.13
N PRO A 505 -9.42 7.17 23.03
CA PRO A 505 -8.78 6.60 21.85
C PRO A 505 -9.69 6.66 20.64
N PRO A 506 -9.13 6.49 19.41
CA PRO A 506 -9.92 6.52 18.20
C PRO A 506 -11.02 5.46 18.20
N ASN A 507 -12.27 5.88 18.02
CA ASN A 507 -13.44 5.02 17.87
C ASN A 507 -14.25 5.41 16.63
N LEU A 508 -15.03 4.46 16.10
CA LEU A 508 -15.88 4.66 14.93
C LEU A 508 -17.28 5.11 15.35
N PHE A 509 -17.84 6.03 14.59
CA PHE A 509 -19.18 6.57 14.77
C PHE A 509 -19.95 6.56 13.45
N LEU A 510 -21.24 6.26 13.51
CA LEU A 510 -22.17 6.44 12.39
C LEU A 510 -22.87 7.79 12.53
N ASN A 511 -22.68 8.63 11.54
CA ASN A 511 -23.26 9.95 11.41
C ASN A 511 -24.50 9.91 10.50
N ASP A 512 -25.54 10.69 10.83
CA ASP A 512 -26.73 10.89 10.01
C ASP A 512 -27.07 12.38 9.98
N THR A 513 -26.74 13.04 8.87
CA THR A 513 -26.89 14.50 8.73
C THR A 513 -28.34 14.93 8.51
N ILE A 514 -29.22 14.02 8.05
CA ILE A 514 -30.65 14.31 7.84
C ILE A 514 -31.37 14.30 9.18
N LYS A 515 -31.16 13.28 9.99
CA LYS A 515 -31.83 13.15 11.30
C LYS A 515 -31.31 14.15 12.33
N ARG A 516 -30.10 14.68 12.13
CA ARG A 516 -29.44 15.62 13.07
C ARG A 516 -29.42 15.13 14.52
N ILE A 517 -29.22 13.81 14.69
CA ILE A 517 -29.07 13.17 15.98
C ILE A 517 -27.57 13.00 16.31
N ALA A 518 -27.25 12.81 17.59
CA ALA A 518 -25.88 12.53 18.00
C ALA A 518 -25.32 11.30 17.26
N PRO A 519 -24.04 11.32 16.85
CA PRO A 519 -23.41 10.19 16.19
C PRO A 519 -23.53 8.91 17.03
N ARG A 520 -23.90 7.80 16.38
CA ARG A 520 -24.04 6.50 17.04
C ARG A 520 -22.67 5.81 17.11
N PRO A 521 -22.16 5.49 18.30
CA PRO A 521 -20.89 4.77 18.42
C PRO A 521 -21.02 3.37 17.79
N LEU A 522 -20.04 3.01 16.97
CA LEU A 522 -19.89 1.68 16.37
C LEU A 522 -18.86 0.84 17.10
N THR A 523 -17.82 1.47 17.67
CA THR A 523 -16.80 0.79 18.49
C THR A 523 -16.67 1.47 19.84
N ASN A 524 -16.12 0.76 20.82
CA ASN A 524 -15.84 1.28 22.15
C ASN A 524 -14.49 0.72 22.63
N PHE A 525 -13.41 1.14 21.98
CA PHE A 525 -12.07 0.75 22.37
C PHE A 525 -11.68 1.49 23.64
N ALA A 526 -11.15 0.75 24.61
CA ALA A 526 -10.64 1.33 25.83
C ALA A 526 -9.34 2.09 25.57
N ASP A 527 -9.11 3.15 26.37
CA ASP A 527 -7.83 3.87 26.35
C ASP A 527 -6.69 2.92 26.83
N PRO A 528 -5.72 2.60 25.96
CA PRO A 528 -4.65 1.68 26.30
C PRO A 528 -3.59 2.31 27.23
N THR A 529 -3.58 3.64 27.37
CA THR A 529 -2.55 4.40 28.10
C THR A 529 -3.14 5.48 29.01
N PRO A 530 -4.02 5.12 29.97
CA PRO A 530 -4.69 6.10 30.84
C PRO A 530 -3.70 6.95 31.67
N GLN A 531 -2.47 6.48 31.87
CA GLN A 531 -1.39 7.21 32.55
C GLN A 531 -0.99 8.49 31.80
N LEU A 532 -1.24 8.56 30.50
CA LEU A 532 -0.88 9.72 29.66
C LEU A 532 -1.96 10.81 29.62
N ARG A 533 -3.14 10.60 30.22
CA ARG A 533 -4.26 11.58 30.18
C ARG A 533 -3.92 12.94 30.77
N GLY A 534 -2.95 13.00 31.69
CA GLY A 534 -2.46 14.25 32.28
C GLY A 534 -1.53 15.07 31.38
N ILE A 535 -1.07 14.49 30.26
CA ILE A 535 -0.17 15.16 29.31
C ILE A 535 -0.98 16.10 28.44
N LYS A 536 -0.65 17.40 28.50
CA LYS A 536 -1.24 18.42 27.64
C LYS A 536 -0.32 18.71 26.46
N LYS A 537 -0.89 18.78 25.26
CA LYS A 537 -0.20 19.25 24.06
C LYS A 537 -0.72 20.65 23.72
N GLN A 538 0.18 21.55 23.40
CA GLN A 538 -0.15 22.91 22.99
C GLN A 538 0.57 23.27 21.72
N LEU A 539 -0.17 23.78 20.72
CA LEU A 539 0.42 24.38 19.53
C LEU A 539 0.92 25.78 19.87
N VAL A 540 2.25 25.96 19.89
CA VAL A 540 2.89 27.25 20.10
C VAL A 540 3.27 27.83 18.75
N GLN A 541 2.80 29.04 18.48
CA GLN A 541 3.12 29.81 17.27
C GLN A 541 4.03 31.00 17.66
N TYR A 542 5.06 31.23 16.87
CA TYR A 542 5.98 32.35 17.08
C TYR A 542 6.57 32.85 15.76
N LYS A 543 7.09 34.07 15.77
CA LYS A 543 7.81 34.62 14.62
C LYS A 543 9.30 34.49 14.83
N ARG A 544 9.99 33.99 13.82
CA ARG A 544 11.44 34.05 13.73
C ARG A 544 11.86 35.51 13.49
N ALA A 545 13.12 35.85 13.82
CA ALA A 545 13.65 37.23 13.71
C ALA A 545 13.54 37.85 12.29
N ASP A 546 13.55 37.01 11.25
CA ASP A 546 13.36 37.40 9.84
C ASP A 546 11.86 37.47 9.41
N GLY A 547 10.92 37.37 10.35
CA GLY A 547 9.50 37.51 10.13
C GLY A 547 8.77 36.25 9.69
N VAL A 548 9.46 35.11 9.56
CA VAL A 548 8.85 33.83 9.21
C VAL A 548 8.03 33.30 10.38
N ASP A 549 6.77 32.93 10.12
CA ASP A 549 5.90 32.28 11.10
C ASP A 549 6.31 30.82 11.27
N LEU A 550 6.54 30.42 12.50
CA LEU A 550 6.90 29.05 12.90
C LEU A 550 5.93 28.53 13.95
N SER A 551 5.84 27.20 14.04
CA SER A 551 5.05 26.54 15.09
C SER A 551 5.72 25.24 15.54
N PHE A 552 5.45 24.84 16.78
CA PHE A 552 5.80 23.53 17.33
C PHE A 552 4.73 23.06 18.32
N THR A 553 4.68 21.77 18.54
CA THR A 553 3.79 21.17 19.54
C THR A 553 4.62 20.60 20.66
#